data_51c8554f18a900cd1cfc91dc6bd2ac61
#
_entry.id   51c8554f18a900cd1cfc91dc6bd2ac61
#
_cell.length_a   1.000
_cell.length_b   1.000
_cell.length_c   1.000
_cell.angle_alpha   90.00
_cell.angle_beta   90.00
_cell.angle_gamma   90.00
#
_symmetry.space_group_name_H-M   'P 1'
#
loop_
_entity.id
_entity.type
_entity.pdbx_description
1 polymer ?
#
loop_
_entity_poly.entity_id
_entity_poly.type
_entity_poly.pdbx_seq_one_letter_code
_entity_poly.pdbx_strand_id
1 'polypeptide(L)'
;MVNKLIDEKINDYVDALSSGAPTPGGGAVAALTAAQGAALIMMVANLTVGKKKYAEFEELNVAAIEEAKEYLDQLMAGVDEDKKAFGQVASAYGMPKETDEEKAARSEAIAIASVGAAEAPLKVMRAGTCALRLADSLIDRSNKQLVSDLYVAALNLNAGVQAAEFNVSANVPYIPDRELADSWKKESEKLSEEANAVSTKILCSKK
;
A
#
# COMPACT_ATOMS: atom_id res chain seq x y z
N MET A 1 -24.51 -1.49 6.41
CA MET A 1 -23.34 -1.08 5.58
C MET A 1 -22.12 -1.13 6.49
N VAL A 2 -21.06 -1.82 6.11
CA VAL A 2 -19.82 -1.82 6.90
C VAL A 2 -19.20 -0.44 6.74
N ASN A 3 -18.95 0.26 7.86
CA ASN A 3 -18.33 1.57 7.85
C ASN A 3 -16.90 1.45 7.32
N LYS A 4 -16.59 2.14 6.23
CA LYS A 4 -15.25 2.14 5.62
C LYS A 4 -14.33 3.06 6.42
N LEU A 5 -13.07 2.65 6.63
CA LEU A 5 -12.06 3.49 7.28
C LEU A 5 -11.75 4.74 6.48
N ILE A 6 -11.78 4.63 5.14
CA ILE A 6 -11.51 5.76 4.24
C ILE A 6 -12.59 6.86 4.25
N ASP A 7 -13.77 6.57 4.79
CA ASP A 7 -14.87 7.54 4.90
C ASP A 7 -14.89 8.23 6.28
N GLU A 8 -14.00 7.85 7.20
CA GLU A 8 -13.90 8.44 8.54
C GLU A 8 -13.17 9.79 8.49
N LYS A 9 -13.47 10.64 9.47
CA LYS A 9 -12.66 11.86 9.67
C LYS A 9 -11.27 11.46 10.14
N ILE A 10 -10.26 12.26 9.81
CA ILE A 10 -8.87 11.99 10.20
C ILE A 10 -8.73 11.79 11.71
N ASN A 11 -9.41 12.62 12.52
CA ASN A 11 -9.36 12.51 13.98
C ASN A 11 -9.97 11.17 14.45
N ASP A 12 -11.14 10.80 13.89
CA ASP A 12 -11.82 9.54 14.28
C ASP A 12 -10.97 8.33 13.92
N TYR A 13 -10.30 8.35 12.74
CA TYR A 13 -9.35 7.32 12.34
C TYR A 13 -8.15 7.22 13.29
N VAL A 14 -7.54 8.36 13.66
CA VAL A 14 -6.38 8.39 14.57
C VAL A 14 -6.77 7.98 15.99
N ASP A 15 -7.95 8.38 16.46
CA ASP A 15 -8.49 7.98 17.75
C ASP A 15 -8.74 6.47 17.79
N ALA A 16 -9.34 5.89 16.74
CA ALA A 16 -9.52 4.45 16.61
C ALA A 16 -8.18 3.70 16.58
N LEU A 17 -7.19 4.18 15.81
CA LEU A 17 -5.86 3.59 15.71
C LEU A 17 -5.11 3.59 17.04
N SER A 18 -5.27 4.63 17.88
CA SER A 18 -4.64 4.75 19.18
C SER A 18 -5.35 3.97 20.30
N SER A 19 -6.53 3.43 20.01
CA SER A 19 -7.36 2.72 20.99
C SER A 19 -6.91 1.26 21.19
N GLY A 20 -7.63 0.53 22.03
CA GLY A 20 -7.49 -0.94 22.17
C GLY A 20 -8.25 -1.73 21.11
N ALA A 21 -8.84 -1.09 20.09
CA ALA A 21 -9.53 -1.78 19.00
C ALA A 21 -8.52 -2.55 18.13
N PRO A 22 -8.89 -3.74 17.60
CA PRO A 22 -8.00 -4.53 16.78
C PRO A 22 -7.77 -3.95 15.37
N THR A 23 -8.62 -3.03 14.94
CA THR A 23 -8.54 -2.31 13.65
C THR A 23 -8.97 -0.86 13.82
N PRO A 24 -8.37 0.13 13.09
CA PRO A 24 -7.30 -0.03 12.12
C PRO A 24 -5.97 -0.48 12.74
N GLY A 25 -5.12 -1.15 11.93
CA GLY A 25 -3.81 -1.63 12.34
C GLY A 25 -2.69 -1.19 11.38
N GLY A 26 -1.53 -1.84 11.51
CA GLY A 26 -0.34 -1.51 10.74
C GLY A 26 -0.50 -1.61 9.23
N GLY A 27 -1.33 -2.55 8.73
CA GLY A 27 -1.57 -2.69 7.29
C GLY A 27 -2.40 -1.53 6.73
N ALA A 28 -3.45 -1.09 7.45
CA ALA A 28 -4.21 0.10 7.07
C ALA A 28 -3.32 1.37 7.08
N VAL A 29 -2.42 1.49 8.08
CA VAL A 29 -1.45 2.61 8.15
C VAL A 29 -0.48 2.56 6.95
N ALA A 30 0.05 1.39 6.60
CA ALA A 30 0.95 1.22 5.46
C ALA A 30 0.30 1.69 4.16
N ALA A 31 -0.95 1.23 3.90
CA ALA A 31 -1.72 1.61 2.73
C ALA A 31 -2.01 3.11 2.67
N LEU A 32 -2.48 3.72 3.77
CA LEU A 32 -2.77 5.14 3.85
C LEU A 32 -1.52 6.01 3.67
N THR A 33 -0.39 5.58 4.24
CA THR A 33 0.89 6.29 4.09
C THR A 33 1.34 6.30 2.62
N ALA A 34 1.27 5.14 1.94
CA ALA A 34 1.59 5.06 0.51
C ALA A 34 0.60 5.86 -0.35
N ALA A 35 -0.70 5.86 -0.02
CA ALA A 35 -1.73 6.62 -0.73
C ALA A 35 -1.44 8.13 -0.73
N GLN A 36 -0.96 8.69 0.37
CA GLN A 36 -0.54 10.09 0.44
C GLN A 36 0.59 10.40 -0.54
N GLY A 37 1.53 9.46 -0.71
CA GLY A 37 2.61 9.58 -1.70
C GLY A 37 2.08 9.62 -3.13
N ALA A 38 1.17 8.71 -3.49
CA ALA A 38 0.53 8.70 -4.81
C ALA A 38 -0.28 9.99 -5.08
N ALA A 39 -0.99 10.49 -4.07
CA ALA A 39 -1.73 11.75 -4.16
C ALA A 39 -0.80 12.95 -4.42
N LEU A 40 0.39 13.00 -3.80
CA LEU A 40 1.37 14.05 -4.05
C LEU A 40 1.94 14.00 -5.48
N ILE A 41 2.19 12.81 -6.04
CA ILE A 41 2.58 12.66 -7.44
C ILE A 41 1.52 13.27 -8.36
N MET A 42 0.26 12.91 -8.15
CA MET A 42 -0.86 13.42 -8.91
C MET A 42 -0.99 14.94 -8.79
N MET A 43 -0.80 15.50 -7.59
CA MET A 43 -0.79 16.94 -7.35
C MET A 43 0.31 17.65 -8.14
N VAL A 44 1.54 17.13 -8.11
CA VAL A 44 2.68 17.71 -8.84
C VAL A 44 2.43 17.70 -10.35
N ALA A 45 1.93 16.60 -10.89
CA ALA A 45 1.61 16.48 -12.31
C ALA A 45 0.49 17.47 -12.71
N ASN A 46 -0.61 17.53 -11.95
CA ASN A 46 -1.70 18.49 -12.17
C ASN A 46 -1.22 19.95 -12.16
N LEU A 47 -0.28 20.29 -11.28
CA LEU A 47 0.30 21.64 -11.19
C LEU A 47 1.42 21.90 -12.20
N THR A 48 1.76 20.92 -13.04
CA THR A 48 2.72 21.02 -14.14
C THR A 48 2.03 21.18 -15.49
N VAL A 49 0.97 20.42 -15.75
CA VAL A 49 0.18 20.45 -16.99
C VAL A 49 -0.27 21.86 -17.33
N GLY A 50 -0.19 22.21 -18.61
CA GLY A 50 -0.56 23.54 -19.16
C GLY A 50 0.46 24.65 -18.92
N LYS A 51 1.58 24.39 -18.25
CA LYS A 51 2.65 25.40 -18.04
C LYS A 51 3.61 25.41 -19.21
N LYS A 52 3.70 26.53 -19.93
CA LYS A 52 4.58 26.72 -21.09
C LYS A 52 6.02 26.26 -20.86
N LYS A 53 6.55 26.45 -19.66
CA LYS A 53 7.92 26.06 -19.28
C LYS A 53 8.15 24.54 -19.34
N TYR A 54 7.09 23.74 -19.21
CA TYR A 54 7.13 22.27 -19.15
C TYR A 54 6.40 21.62 -20.32
N ALA A 55 6.12 22.37 -21.39
CA ALA A 55 5.40 21.88 -22.57
C ALA A 55 6.06 20.64 -23.22
N GLU A 56 7.37 20.52 -23.14
CA GLU A 56 8.15 19.34 -23.60
C GLU A 56 7.71 18.05 -22.83
N PHE A 57 7.26 18.18 -21.59
CA PHE A 57 6.87 17.08 -20.70
C PHE A 57 5.36 17.00 -20.49
N GLU A 58 4.56 17.68 -21.32
CA GLU A 58 3.10 17.75 -21.17
C GLU A 58 2.47 16.36 -21.18
N GLU A 59 2.77 15.55 -22.20
CA GLU A 59 2.23 14.20 -22.35
C GLU A 59 2.62 13.29 -21.16
N LEU A 60 3.86 13.40 -20.68
CA LEU A 60 4.33 12.66 -19.52
C LEU A 60 3.53 13.00 -18.25
N ASN A 61 3.30 14.30 -18.01
CA ASN A 61 2.57 14.73 -16.82
C ASN A 61 1.06 14.42 -16.91
N VAL A 62 0.46 14.47 -18.12
CA VAL A 62 -0.93 14.03 -18.33
C VAL A 62 -1.07 12.53 -18.04
N ALA A 63 -0.18 11.69 -18.59
CA ALA A 63 -0.19 10.26 -18.33
C ALA A 63 0.05 9.95 -16.84
N ALA A 64 0.93 10.70 -16.19
CA ALA A 64 1.23 10.53 -14.77
C ALA A 64 0.01 10.81 -13.86
N ILE A 65 -0.90 11.70 -14.25
CA ILE A 65 -2.14 11.95 -13.49
C ILE A 65 -3.02 10.70 -13.47
N GLU A 66 -3.22 10.08 -14.65
CA GLU A 66 -4.06 8.88 -14.78
C GLU A 66 -3.43 7.70 -14.03
N GLU A 67 -2.13 7.48 -14.22
CA GLU A 67 -1.40 6.39 -13.58
C GLU A 67 -1.34 6.55 -12.05
N ALA A 68 -1.06 7.75 -11.56
CA ALA A 68 -1.07 8.04 -10.14
C ALA A 68 -2.46 7.85 -9.51
N LYS A 69 -3.53 8.16 -10.26
CA LYS A 69 -4.91 7.93 -9.83
C LYS A 69 -5.20 6.45 -9.63
N GLU A 70 -4.76 5.59 -10.54
CA GLU A 70 -4.92 4.14 -10.40
C GLU A 70 -4.22 3.61 -9.16
N TYR A 71 -2.97 4.03 -8.91
CA TYR A 71 -2.25 3.62 -7.69
C TYR A 71 -2.90 4.18 -6.43
N LEU A 72 -3.34 5.43 -6.45
CA LEU A 72 -4.07 6.03 -5.32
C LEU A 72 -5.32 5.23 -4.98
N ASP A 73 -6.13 4.85 -5.98
CA ASP A 73 -7.35 4.08 -5.76
C ASP A 73 -7.05 2.69 -5.18
N GLN A 74 -6.01 2.01 -5.68
CA GLN A 74 -5.57 0.71 -5.15
C GLN A 74 -5.09 0.83 -3.69
N LEU A 75 -4.30 1.85 -3.38
CA LEU A 75 -3.76 2.07 -2.04
C LEU A 75 -4.86 2.47 -1.05
N MET A 76 -5.81 3.31 -1.46
CA MET A 76 -6.98 3.65 -0.66
C MET A 76 -7.88 2.44 -0.39
N ALA A 77 -8.08 1.58 -1.40
CA ALA A 77 -8.80 0.31 -1.19
C ALA A 77 -8.07 -0.61 -0.19
N GLY A 78 -6.73 -0.61 -0.22
CA GLY A 78 -5.89 -1.38 0.70
C GLY A 78 -6.14 -1.07 2.19
N VAL A 79 -6.55 0.16 2.52
CA VAL A 79 -6.89 0.56 3.90
C VAL A 79 -8.07 -0.27 4.45
N ASP A 80 -9.12 -0.45 3.63
CA ASP A 80 -10.29 -1.23 4.03
C ASP A 80 -10.08 -2.74 3.83
N GLU A 81 -9.27 -3.15 2.86
CA GLU A 81 -8.90 -4.55 2.62
C GLU A 81 -8.18 -5.15 3.82
N ASP A 82 -7.26 -4.43 4.46
CA ASP A 82 -6.57 -4.85 5.68
C ASP A 82 -7.57 -5.13 6.82
N LYS A 83 -8.48 -4.20 7.08
CA LYS A 83 -9.56 -4.39 8.08
C LYS A 83 -10.40 -5.64 7.79
N LYS A 84 -10.77 -5.84 6.51
CA LYS A 84 -11.57 -6.99 6.08
C LYS A 84 -10.80 -8.30 6.26
N ALA A 85 -9.53 -8.34 5.83
CA ALA A 85 -8.67 -9.52 5.94
C ALA A 85 -8.46 -9.91 7.40
N PHE A 86 -8.19 -8.95 8.29
CA PHE A 86 -8.12 -9.19 9.72
C PHE A 86 -9.42 -9.78 10.29
N GLY A 87 -10.57 -9.22 9.92
CA GLY A 87 -11.88 -9.72 10.35
C GLY A 87 -12.14 -11.18 9.91
N GLN A 88 -11.70 -11.56 8.71
CA GLN A 88 -11.81 -12.93 8.20
C GLN A 88 -10.93 -13.90 9.02
N VAL A 89 -9.68 -13.51 9.31
CA VAL A 89 -8.79 -14.31 10.17
C VAL A 89 -9.37 -14.47 11.57
N ALA A 90 -9.81 -13.39 12.20
CA ALA A 90 -10.42 -13.44 13.53
C ALA A 90 -11.66 -14.34 13.57
N SER A 91 -12.52 -14.26 12.54
CA SER A 91 -13.72 -15.10 12.41
C SER A 91 -13.35 -16.59 12.26
N ALA A 92 -12.35 -16.91 11.44
CA ALA A 92 -11.89 -18.29 11.24
C ALA A 92 -11.31 -18.88 12.53
N TYR A 93 -10.52 -18.11 13.29
CA TYR A 93 -10.02 -18.55 14.60
C TYR A 93 -11.12 -18.71 15.66
N GLY A 94 -12.24 -18.01 15.55
CA GLY A 94 -13.41 -18.10 16.43
C GLY A 94 -14.34 -19.30 16.13
N MET A 95 -14.13 -20.05 15.03
CA MET A 95 -14.97 -21.19 14.68
C MET A 95 -14.88 -22.33 15.70
N PRO A 96 -15.96 -23.15 15.86
CA PRO A 96 -15.97 -24.34 16.70
C PRO A 96 -14.85 -25.33 16.35
N LYS A 97 -14.40 -26.12 17.32
CA LYS A 97 -13.27 -27.07 17.18
C LYS A 97 -13.42 -28.34 18.03
N GLU A 98 -14.64 -28.70 18.39
CA GLU A 98 -14.89 -29.84 19.28
C GLU A 98 -14.93 -31.15 18.49
N THR A 99 -15.60 -31.18 17.33
CA THR A 99 -15.66 -32.38 16.46
C THR A 99 -14.59 -32.35 15.37
N ASP A 100 -14.36 -33.50 14.72
CA ASP A 100 -13.38 -33.60 13.66
C ASP A 100 -13.84 -32.84 12.40
N GLU A 101 -15.13 -32.79 12.11
CA GLU A 101 -15.72 -31.98 11.06
C GLU A 101 -15.54 -30.50 11.32
N GLU A 102 -15.75 -30.04 12.55
CA GLU A 102 -15.54 -28.66 12.96
C GLU A 102 -14.05 -28.25 12.83
N LYS A 103 -13.13 -29.11 13.27
CA LYS A 103 -11.70 -28.90 13.13
C LYS A 103 -11.28 -28.78 11.66
N ALA A 104 -11.81 -29.64 10.79
CA ALA A 104 -11.55 -29.60 9.36
C ALA A 104 -12.03 -28.27 8.74
N ALA A 105 -13.30 -27.92 8.97
CA ALA A 105 -13.90 -26.69 8.46
C ALA A 105 -13.15 -25.44 8.96
N ARG A 106 -12.76 -25.42 10.25
CA ARG A 106 -11.99 -24.34 10.85
C ARG A 106 -10.59 -24.23 10.22
N SER A 107 -9.92 -25.36 10.01
CA SER A 107 -8.59 -25.38 9.38
C SER A 107 -8.63 -24.84 7.96
N GLU A 108 -9.63 -25.22 7.17
CA GLU A 108 -9.84 -24.70 5.82
C GLU A 108 -10.13 -23.19 5.82
N ALA A 109 -10.99 -22.72 6.71
CA ALA A 109 -11.31 -21.31 6.85
C ALA A 109 -10.07 -20.47 7.24
N ILE A 110 -9.22 -20.96 8.15
CA ILE A 110 -7.96 -20.32 8.53
C ILE A 110 -7.02 -20.28 7.33
N ALA A 111 -6.90 -21.36 6.55
CA ALA A 111 -6.08 -21.43 5.37
C ALA A 111 -6.46 -20.35 4.32
N ILE A 112 -7.75 -20.27 4.01
CA ILE A 112 -8.29 -19.27 3.07
C ILE A 112 -8.05 -17.83 3.59
N ALA A 113 -8.37 -17.59 4.87
CA ALA A 113 -8.20 -16.27 5.48
C ALA A 113 -6.72 -15.82 5.50
N SER A 114 -5.78 -16.75 5.75
CA SER A 114 -4.34 -16.47 5.78
C SER A 114 -3.80 -16.02 4.42
N VAL A 115 -4.29 -16.61 3.33
CA VAL A 115 -3.94 -16.17 1.96
C VAL A 115 -4.38 -14.71 1.77
N GLY A 116 -5.64 -14.38 2.07
CA GLY A 116 -6.15 -13.02 1.95
C GLY A 116 -5.38 -12.00 2.81
N ALA A 117 -5.00 -12.40 4.03
CA ALA A 117 -4.25 -11.55 4.95
C ALA A 117 -2.82 -11.25 4.48
N ALA A 118 -2.20 -12.14 3.71
CA ALA A 118 -0.89 -11.90 3.11
C ALA A 118 -0.99 -11.16 1.75
N GLU A 119 -2.06 -11.41 0.98
CA GLU A 119 -2.27 -10.78 -0.33
C GLU A 119 -2.52 -9.27 -0.22
N ALA A 120 -3.33 -8.84 0.75
CA ALA A 120 -3.70 -7.44 0.91
C ALA A 120 -2.47 -6.51 1.06
N PRO A 121 -1.53 -6.73 1.99
CA PRO A 121 -0.32 -5.92 2.08
C PRO A 121 0.61 -6.09 0.86
N LEU A 122 0.65 -7.24 0.20
CA LEU A 122 1.44 -7.44 -1.01
C LEU A 122 0.93 -6.57 -2.18
N LYS A 123 -0.39 -6.38 -2.31
CA LYS A 123 -0.97 -5.42 -3.27
C LYS A 123 -0.52 -3.99 -2.98
N VAL A 124 -0.49 -3.58 -1.70
CA VAL A 124 0.03 -2.27 -1.28
C VAL A 124 1.49 -2.11 -1.72
N MET A 125 2.33 -3.13 -1.53
CA MET A 125 3.73 -3.08 -1.95
C MET A 125 3.87 -2.92 -3.47
N ARG A 126 3.10 -3.67 -4.26
CA ARG A 126 3.09 -3.58 -5.73
C ARG A 126 2.72 -2.17 -6.20
N ALA A 127 1.59 -1.65 -5.73
CA ALA A 127 1.12 -0.31 -6.09
C ALA A 127 2.09 0.80 -5.63
N GLY A 128 2.60 0.71 -4.40
CA GLY A 128 3.55 1.68 -3.86
C GLY A 128 4.89 1.71 -4.60
N THR A 129 5.43 0.54 -4.99
CA THR A 129 6.66 0.46 -5.77
C THR A 129 6.46 1.00 -7.20
N CYS A 130 5.33 0.71 -7.84
CA CYS A 130 4.99 1.30 -9.13
C CYS A 130 4.86 2.82 -9.04
N ALA A 131 4.18 3.34 -8.02
CA ALA A 131 4.07 4.78 -7.78
C ALA A 131 5.45 5.45 -7.54
N LEU A 132 6.39 4.76 -6.88
CA LEU A 132 7.78 5.25 -6.74
C LEU A 132 8.48 5.40 -8.08
N ARG A 133 8.34 4.43 -9.01
CA ARG A 133 8.90 4.54 -10.38
C ARG A 133 8.30 5.74 -11.12
N LEU A 134 6.99 5.96 -10.93
CA LEU A 134 6.31 7.12 -11.52
C LEU A 134 6.86 8.44 -10.96
N ALA A 135 7.05 8.55 -9.63
CA ALA A 135 7.68 9.71 -9.00
C ALA A 135 9.09 9.99 -9.56
N ASP A 136 9.92 8.95 -9.71
CA ASP A 136 11.26 9.05 -10.30
C ASP A 136 11.21 9.59 -11.73
N SER A 137 10.23 9.18 -12.52
CA SER A 137 10.06 9.65 -13.91
C SER A 137 9.77 11.14 -14.01
N LEU A 138 9.20 11.75 -12.98
CA LEU A 138 8.84 13.17 -12.92
C LEU A 138 9.96 14.09 -12.41
N ILE A 139 11.02 13.53 -11.85
CA ILE A 139 12.18 14.33 -11.41
C ILE A 139 12.79 15.06 -12.63
N ASP A 140 13.02 16.36 -12.47
CA ASP A 140 13.47 17.31 -13.52
C ASP A 140 12.49 17.50 -14.71
N ARG A 141 11.37 16.75 -14.77
CA ARG A 141 10.38 16.76 -15.86
C ARG A 141 9.04 17.32 -15.44
N SER A 142 8.92 17.79 -14.22
CA SER A 142 7.75 18.43 -13.65
C SER A 142 8.10 19.80 -13.05
N ASN A 143 7.12 20.46 -12.42
CA ASN A 143 7.32 21.78 -11.87
C ASN A 143 8.39 21.78 -10.76
N LYS A 144 9.54 22.38 -11.05
CA LYS A 144 10.70 22.44 -10.14
C LYS A 144 10.39 23.08 -8.78
N GLN A 145 9.37 23.92 -8.70
CA GLN A 145 8.94 24.53 -7.42
C GLN A 145 8.26 23.50 -6.49
N LEU A 146 7.85 22.34 -7.04
CA LEU A 146 7.17 21.27 -6.33
C LEU A 146 8.04 20.01 -6.18
N VAL A 147 9.33 20.10 -6.48
CA VAL A 147 10.23 18.94 -6.36
C VAL A 147 10.30 18.41 -4.92
N SER A 148 10.14 19.26 -3.92
CA SER A 148 10.04 18.86 -2.51
C SER A 148 8.86 17.94 -2.24
N ASP A 149 7.75 18.11 -2.96
CA ASP A 149 6.56 17.25 -2.82
C ASP A 149 6.83 15.86 -3.41
N LEU A 150 7.64 15.74 -4.47
CA LEU A 150 8.11 14.45 -4.98
C LEU A 150 9.06 13.76 -3.99
N TYR A 151 9.89 14.50 -3.25
CA TYR A 151 10.70 13.91 -2.18
C TYR A 151 9.84 13.39 -1.02
N VAL A 152 8.81 14.14 -0.62
CA VAL A 152 7.85 13.70 0.39
C VAL A 152 7.06 12.49 -0.12
N ALA A 153 6.64 12.49 -1.39
CA ALA A 153 5.98 11.34 -2.02
C ALA A 153 6.87 10.09 -1.96
N ALA A 154 8.15 10.21 -2.32
CA ALA A 154 9.10 9.08 -2.29
C ALA A 154 9.30 8.52 -0.87
N LEU A 155 9.37 9.39 0.15
CA LEU A 155 9.46 8.96 1.55
C LEU A 155 8.21 8.22 2.00
N ASN A 156 7.02 8.75 1.72
CA ASN A 156 5.76 8.14 2.13
C ASN A 156 5.52 6.80 1.41
N LEU A 157 5.79 6.74 0.11
CA LEU A 157 5.66 5.50 -0.66
C LEU A 157 6.62 4.42 -0.14
N ASN A 158 7.89 4.78 0.06
CA ASN A 158 8.86 3.84 0.60
C ASN A 158 8.47 3.37 2.01
N ALA A 159 8.10 4.30 2.90
CA ALA A 159 7.65 3.94 4.25
C ALA A 159 6.42 3.02 4.22
N GLY A 160 5.44 3.27 3.34
CA GLY A 160 4.27 2.42 3.16
C GLY A 160 4.63 1.03 2.64
N VAL A 161 5.54 0.92 1.65
CA VAL A 161 6.01 -0.37 1.12
C VAL A 161 6.77 -1.17 2.20
N GLN A 162 7.69 -0.53 2.93
CA GLN A 162 8.45 -1.17 4.00
C GLN A 162 7.52 -1.63 5.15
N ALA A 163 6.55 -0.81 5.52
CA ALA A 163 5.55 -1.18 6.53
C ALA A 163 4.67 -2.35 6.07
N ALA A 164 4.26 -2.38 4.81
CA ALA A 164 3.48 -3.47 4.23
C ALA A 164 4.28 -4.79 4.19
N GLU A 165 5.60 -4.75 3.97
CA GLU A 165 6.48 -5.93 4.01
C GLU A 165 6.39 -6.65 5.36
N PHE A 166 6.41 -5.92 6.49
CA PHE A 166 6.23 -6.54 7.80
C PHE A 166 4.90 -7.28 7.91
N ASN A 167 3.83 -6.76 7.31
CA ASN A 167 2.53 -7.42 7.30
C ASN A 167 2.53 -8.68 6.39
N VAL A 168 3.19 -8.63 5.22
CA VAL A 168 3.40 -9.83 4.38
C VAL A 168 4.17 -10.88 5.17
N SER A 169 5.31 -10.51 5.75
CA SER A 169 6.18 -11.42 6.52
C SER A 169 5.48 -12.06 7.71
N ALA A 170 4.56 -11.33 8.36
CA ALA A 170 3.77 -11.84 9.47
C ALA A 170 2.73 -12.89 9.04
N ASN A 171 2.18 -12.79 7.82
CA ASN A 171 1.06 -13.62 7.35
C ASN A 171 1.51 -14.80 6.44
N VAL A 172 2.57 -14.64 5.65
CA VAL A 172 3.10 -15.68 4.75
C VAL A 172 3.34 -17.03 5.44
N PRO A 173 3.85 -17.13 6.70
CA PRO A 173 4.06 -18.42 7.37
C PRO A 173 2.78 -19.26 7.56
N TYR A 174 1.61 -18.63 7.54
CA TYR A 174 0.32 -19.29 7.73
C TYR A 174 -0.36 -19.73 6.43
N ILE A 175 0.23 -19.42 5.26
CA ILE A 175 -0.24 -19.88 3.95
C ILE A 175 0.06 -21.38 3.82
N PRO A 176 -0.94 -22.26 3.60
CA PRO A 176 -0.71 -23.71 3.49
C PRO A 176 0.08 -24.10 2.24
N ASP A 177 -0.17 -23.42 1.13
CA ASP A 177 0.58 -23.60 -0.12
C ASP A 177 1.98 -23.02 0.02
N ARG A 178 2.97 -23.89 0.16
CA ARG A 178 4.37 -23.48 0.38
C ARG A 178 5.01 -22.85 -0.84
N GLU A 179 4.63 -23.26 -2.05
CA GLU A 179 5.14 -22.65 -3.29
C GLU A 179 4.64 -21.22 -3.41
N LEU A 180 3.35 -20.99 -3.12
CA LEU A 180 2.76 -19.65 -3.08
C LEU A 180 3.41 -18.79 -2.00
N ALA A 181 3.56 -19.32 -0.78
CA ALA A 181 4.19 -18.63 0.35
C ALA A 181 5.62 -18.19 0.02
N ASP A 182 6.44 -19.08 -0.53
CA ASP A 182 7.83 -18.79 -0.91
C ASP A 182 7.89 -17.77 -2.07
N SER A 183 6.96 -17.85 -3.02
CA SER A 183 6.84 -16.91 -4.13
C SER A 183 6.54 -15.50 -3.61
N TRP A 184 5.56 -15.34 -2.73
CA TRP A 184 5.17 -14.05 -2.17
C TRP A 184 6.23 -13.47 -1.24
N LYS A 185 6.93 -14.31 -0.49
CA LYS A 185 8.08 -13.87 0.31
C LYS A 185 9.16 -13.26 -0.58
N LYS A 186 9.58 -13.97 -1.63
CA LYS A 186 10.60 -13.47 -2.57
C LYS A 186 10.15 -12.20 -3.29
N GLU A 187 8.87 -12.12 -3.65
CA GLU A 187 8.31 -10.94 -4.29
C GLU A 187 8.34 -9.74 -3.34
N SER A 188 7.93 -9.91 -2.07
CA SER A 188 7.93 -8.83 -1.09
C SER A 188 9.35 -8.32 -0.81
N GLU A 189 10.33 -9.21 -0.66
CA GLU A 189 11.75 -8.84 -0.50
C GLU A 189 12.24 -8.00 -1.68
N LYS A 190 11.96 -8.45 -2.92
CA LYS A 190 12.33 -7.72 -4.14
C LYS A 190 11.66 -6.34 -4.24
N LEU A 191 10.37 -6.24 -3.92
CA LEU A 191 9.64 -4.97 -3.95
C LEU A 191 10.18 -3.99 -2.90
N SER A 192 10.53 -4.48 -1.72
CA SER A 192 11.14 -3.69 -0.64
C SER A 192 12.51 -3.14 -1.03
N GLU A 193 13.39 -3.99 -1.58
CA GLU A 193 14.71 -3.58 -2.07
C GLU A 193 14.59 -2.52 -3.18
N GLU A 194 13.69 -2.74 -4.13
CA GLU A 194 13.45 -1.81 -5.24
C GLU A 194 12.90 -0.47 -4.74
N ALA A 195 11.92 -0.48 -3.83
CA ALA A 195 11.35 0.73 -3.25
C ALA A 195 12.42 1.57 -2.54
N ASN A 196 13.29 0.94 -1.76
CA ASN A 196 14.43 1.59 -1.12
C ASN A 196 15.39 2.20 -2.15
N ALA A 197 15.73 1.46 -3.19
CA ALA A 197 16.66 1.93 -4.23
C ALA A 197 16.11 3.14 -4.98
N VAL A 198 14.83 3.07 -5.41
CA VAL A 198 14.18 4.17 -6.15
C VAL A 198 13.99 5.40 -5.26
N SER A 199 13.53 5.23 -4.02
CA SER A 199 13.39 6.33 -3.06
C SER A 199 14.74 7.01 -2.80
N THR A 200 15.80 6.24 -2.57
CA THR A 200 17.15 6.76 -2.38
C THR A 200 17.64 7.55 -3.60
N LYS A 201 17.41 7.03 -4.82
CA LYS A 201 17.74 7.73 -6.08
C LYS A 201 17.05 9.08 -6.16
N ILE A 202 15.73 9.14 -5.89
CA ILE A 202 14.96 10.38 -5.89
C ILE A 202 15.53 11.37 -4.86
N LEU A 203 15.80 10.93 -3.65
CA LEU A 203 16.32 11.78 -2.58
C LEU A 203 17.74 12.28 -2.85
N CYS A 204 18.58 11.50 -3.53
CA CYS A 204 19.93 11.90 -3.94
C CYS A 204 19.92 12.91 -5.12
N SER A 205 18.79 13.12 -5.80
CA SER A 205 18.65 14.16 -6.83
C SER A 205 18.55 15.59 -6.27
N LYS A 206 18.52 15.75 -4.93
CA LYS A 206 18.58 17.07 -4.27
C LYS A 206 19.89 17.77 -4.66
N LYS A 207 19.76 18.88 -5.39
CA LYS A 207 20.85 19.80 -5.71
C LYS A 207 20.81 20.99 -4.78
#